data_5619896bc2c241a556fab26d738b51ce
#
_entry.id   5619896bc2c241a556fab26d738b51ce
#
_cell.length_a   1.000
_cell.length_b   1.000
_cell.length_c   1.000
_cell.angle_alpha   90.00
_cell.angle_beta   90.00
_cell.angle_gamma   90.00
#
_symmetry.space_group_name_H-M   'P 1'
#
loop_
_entity.id
_entity.type
_entity.pdbx_description
1 polymer ?
#
loop_
_entity_poly.entity_id
_entity_poly.type
_entity_poly.pdbx_seq_one_letter_code
_entity_poly.pdbx_strand_id
1 'polypeptide(L)'
;MTELGYHFDGLQTGYPGGEPDWHYVKDLTGLVPETLKKSFSKKGRPLVNKTNSFGIKVRRLKRDELHIFKAITASTSARREYMDKPLDYYEAFYDSFGENCEFMIATLNFQDYLKNLQDSYDKIAAELAVLNQKIADGVNSAKVHKQKAQLDKQIATFDVRLKEAKELIQK
;
A
#
# COMPACT_ATOMS: atom_id res chain seq x y z
N MET A 1 -8.11 -39.12 13.31
CA MET A 1 -7.95 -38.05 14.31
C MET A 1 -8.67 -38.40 15.63
N THR A 2 -9.84 -38.96 15.62
CA THR A 2 -10.58 -39.38 16.83
C THR A 2 -9.78 -40.38 17.69
N GLU A 3 -8.98 -41.26 17.06
CA GLU A 3 -8.11 -42.22 17.74
C GLU A 3 -6.98 -41.55 18.53
N LEU A 4 -6.66 -40.27 18.23
CA LEU A 4 -5.67 -39.45 18.94
C LEU A 4 -6.31 -38.53 19.98
N GLY A 5 -7.62 -38.68 20.27
CA GLY A 5 -8.33 -37.90 21.25
C GLY A 5 -8.81 -36.53 20.78
N TYR A 6 -8.69 -36.21 19.48
CA TYR A 6 -9.25 -34.97 18.92
C TYR A 6 -10.73 -35.12 18.63
N HIS A 7 -11.51 -34.13 19.02
CA HIS A 7 -12.93 -34.00 18.71
C HIS A 7 -13.11 -32.91 17.65
N PHE A 8 -13.91 -33.17 16.63
CA PHE A 8 -14.28 -32.15 15.64
C PHE A 8 -15.62 -31.53 16.02
N ASP A 9 -15.58 -30.24 16.38
CA ASP A 9 -16.75 -29.47 16.85
C ASP A 9 -17.61 -28.89 15.70
N GLY A 10 -17.35 -29.29 14.46
CA GLY A 10 -18.01 -28.76 13.26
C GLY A 10 -17.32 -27.51 12.73
N LEU A 11 -17.83 -26.99 11.59
CA LEU A 11 -17.39 -25.71 11.04
C LEU A 11 -17.93 -24.58 11.90
N GLN A 12 -17.02 -23.76 12.40
CA GLN A 12 -17.36 -22.58 13.20
C GLN A 12 -17.46 -21.34 12.32
N THR A 13 -18.31 -20.39 12.69
CA THR A 13 -18.43 -19.09 12.01
C THR A 13 -17.93 -17.98 12.93
N GLY A 14 -17.30 -16.95 12.34
CA GLY A 14 -16.71 -15.84 13.09
C GLY A 14 -15.24 -16.09 13.47
N TYR A 15 -14.83 -15.58 14.64
CA TYR A 15 -13.48 -15.72 15.19
C TYR A 15 -13.48 -16.36 16.60
N PRO A 16 -14.05 -17.53 16.79
CA PRO A 16 -14.16 -18.13 18.13
C PRO A 16 -12.81 -18.57 18.70
N GLY A 17 -11.81 -18.85 17.84
CA GLY A 17 -10.46 -19.29 18.23
C GLY A 17 -9.32 -18.41 17.71
N GLY A 18 -9.62 -17.28 17.08
CA GLY A 18 -8.61 -16.35 16.53
C GLY A 18 -8.25 -16.55 15.07
N GLU A 19 -8.53 -17.71 14.47
CA GLU A 19 -8.28 -17.98 13.04
C GLU A 19 -9.61 -18.05 12.27
N PRO A 20 -9.73 -17.41 11.10
CA PRO A 20 -10.93 -17.51 10.27
C PRO A 20 -10.98 -18.85 9.52
N ASP A 21 -12.15 -19.48 9.49
CA ASP A 21 -12.38 -20.72 8.74
C ASP A 21 -12.38 -20.49 7.22
N TRP A 22 -12.58 -19.25 6.79
CA TRP A 22 -12.68 -18.88 5.39
C TRP A 22 -11.62 -17.87 4.99
N HIS A 23 -10.86 -18.19 3.95
CA HIS A 23 -9.82 -17.32 3.41
C HIS A 23 -10.18 -16.85 2.01
N TYR A 24 -9.89 -15.57 1.73
CA TYR A 24 -9.91 -15.09 0.36
C TYR A 24 -8.59 -15.47 -0.32
N VAL A 25 -8.70 -16.31 -1.35
CA VAL A 25 -7.54 -16.81 -2.10
C VAL A 25 -7.54 -16.23 -3.51
N LYS A 26 -6.39 -15.80 -3.98
CA LYS A 26 -6.16 -15.43 -5.38
C LYS A 26 -5.20 -16.42 -5.99
N ASP A 27 -5.63 -17.11 -7.04
CA ASP A 27 -4.76 -17.96 -7.86
C ASP A 27 -3.79 -17.07 -8.66
N LEU A 28 -2.50 -17.32 -8.49
CA LEU A 28 -1.40 -16.64 -9.19
C LEU A 28 -0.78 -17.50 -10.29
N THR A 29 -1.30 -18.72 -10.53
CA THR A 29 -0.78 -19.65 -11.52
C THR A 29 -0.78 -19.02 -12.91
N GLY A 30 0.36 -19.05 -13.59
CA GLY A 30 0.51 -18.48 -14.93
C GLY A 30 0.55 -16.95 -15.01
N LEU A 31 0.49 -16.24 -13.87
CA LEU A 31 0.67 -14.80 -13.84
C LEU A 31 2.16 -14.46 -13.80
N VAL A 32 2.57 -13.52 -14.62
CA VAL A 32 3.90 -12.89 -14.60
C VAL A 32 3.77 -11.45 -14.10
N PRO A 33 4.86 -10.79 -13.64
CA PRO A 33 4.82 -9.43 -13.10
C PRO A 33 4.05 -8.44 -13.99
N GLU A 34 4.19 -8.54 -15.31
CA GLU A 34 3.56 -7.67 -16.30
C GLU A 34 2.03 -7.86 -16.38
N THR A 35 1.56 -9.07 -16.13
CA THR A 35 0.12 -9.42 -16.16
C THR A 35 -0.54 -9.37 -14.79
N LEU A 36 0.24 -9.53 -13.72
CA LEU A 36 -0.25 -9.55 -12.34
C LEU A 36 -1.15 -8.34 -12.03
N LYS A 37 -0.71 -7.14 -12.40
CA LYS A 37 -1.49 -5.92 -12.18
C LYS A 37 -2.84 -5.93 -12.89
N LYS A 38 -2.91 -6.50 -14.09
CA LYS A 38 -4.18 -6.61 -14.85
C LYS A 38 -5.15 -7.60 -14.21
N SER A 39 -4.64 -8.55 -13.43
CA SER A 39 -5.43 -9.54 -12.71
C SER A 39 -6.17 -8.99 -11.49
N PHE A 40 -5.80 -7.81 -10.97
CA PHE A 40 -6.53 -7.15 -9.89
C PHE A 40 -7.87 -6.58 -10.38
N SER A 41 -8.82 -6.46 -9.44
CA SER A 41 -10.10 -5.81 -9.71
C SER A 41 -9.93 -4.37 -10.23
N LYS A 42 -10.94 -3.85 -10.93
CA LYS A 42 -10.93 -2.45 -11.41
C LYS A 42 -10.71 -1.45 -10.27
N LYS A 43 -11.18 -1.74 -9.06
CA LYS A 43 -11.00 -0.89 -7.87
C LYS A 43 -9.60 -1.04 -7.25
N GLY A 44 -8.98 -2.22 -7.32
CA GLY A 44 -7.66 -2.49 -6.77
C GLY A 44 -6.50 -1.89 -7.57
N ARG A 45 -6.61 -1.88 -8.91
CA ARG A 45 -5.54 -1.38 -9.80
C ARG A 45 -5.11 0.07 -9.51
N PRO A 46 -6.04 1.04 -9.31
CA PRO A 46 -5.67 2.40 -8.95
C PRO A 46 -4.90 2.49 -7.62
N LEU A 47 -5.23 1.62 -6.64
CA LEU A 47 -4.54 1.59 -5.36
C LEU A 47 -3.09 1.11 -5.51
N VAL A 48 -2.86 0.05 -6.29
CA VAL A 48 -1.50 -0.43 -6.63
C VAL A 48 -0.70 0.65 -7.37
N ASN A 49 -1.33 1.38 -8.32
CA ASN A 49 -0.67 2.50 -8.98
C ASN A 49 -0.32 3.63 -8.01
N LYS A 50 -1.20 3.91 -7.07
CA LYS A 50 -1.00 4.96 -6.07
C LYS A 50 0.18 4.62 -5.15
N THR A 51 0.33 3.38 -4.71
CA THR A 51 1.48 2.96 -3.89
C THR A 51 2.80 3.13 -4.64
N ASN A 52 2.84 2.76 -5.92
CA ASN A 52 4.01 2.96 -6.77
C ASN A 52 4.36 4.44 -6.94
N SER A 53 3.34 5.30 -7.17
CA SER A 53 3.56 6.75 -7.32
C SER A 53 4.05 7.41 -6.03
N PHE A 54 3.75 6.83 -4.87
CA PHE A 54 4.26 7.31 -3.58
C PHE A 54 5.71 6.89 -3.31
N GLY A 55 6.25 5.98 -4.10
CA GLY A 55 7.59 5.45 -3.90
C GLY A 55 7.68 4.48 -2.73
N ILE A 56 6.57 3.80 -2.38
CA ILE A 56 6.59 2.75 -1.37
C ILE A 56 7.45 1.60 -1.87
N LYS A 57 8.44 1.20 -1.07
CA LYS A 57 9.32 0.06 -1.33
C LYS A 57 8.94 -1.07 -0.39
N VAL A 58 8.80 -2.28 -0.95
CA VAL A 58 8.51 -3.48 -0.18
C VAL A 58 9.69 -4.43 -0.35
N ARG A 59 10.19 -4.96 0.77
CA ARG A 59 11.27 -5.95 0.76
C ARG A 59 11.07 -6.99 1.85
N ARG A 60 11.70 -8.14 1.67
CA ARG A 60 11.83 -9.17 2.69
C ARG A 60 12.89 -8.74 3.73
N LEU A 61 12.61 -8.99 4.99
CA LEU A 61 13.58 -8.86 6.07
C LEU A 61 14.44 -10.13 6.17
N LYS A 62 15.71 -9.94 6.48
CA LYS A 62 16.59 -11.03 6.86
C LYS A 62 16.41 -11.37 8.35
N ARG A 63 16.98 -12.49 8.78
CA ARG A 63 16.90 -12.95 10.18
C ARG A 63 17.43 -11.91 11.16
N ASP A 64 18.57 -11.30 10.87
CA ASP A 64 19.21 -10.26 11.69
C ASP A 64 18.44 -8.92 11.73
N GLU A 65 17.48 -8.74 10.83
CA GLU A 65 16.61 -7.56 10.76
C GLU A 65 15.26 -7.76 11.48
N LEU A 66 14.99 -8.92 12.07
CA LEU A 66 13.70 -9.20 12.74
C LEU A 66 13.41 -8.28 13.92
N HIS A 67 14.43 -7.64 14.51
CA HIS A 67 14.27 -6.59 15.50
C HIS A 67 13.49 -5.39 14.96
N ILE A 68 13.59 -5.09 13.66
CA ILE A 68 12.80 -4.02 12.98
C ILE A 68 11.33 -4.43 12.95
N PHE A 69 11.04 -5.68 12.59
CA PHE A 69 9.68 -6.22 12.60
C PHE A 69 9.09 -6.15 14.02
N LYS A 70 9.85 -6.60 15.02
CA LYS A 70 9.45 -6.55 16.43
C LYS A 70 9.16 -5.13 16.90
N ALA A 71 9.94 -4.13 16.50
CA ALA A 71 9.70 -2.73 16.87
C ALA A 71 8.36 -2.22 16.32
N ILE A 72 8.01 -2.59 15.08
CA ILE A 72 6.74 -2.21 14.44
C ILE A 72 5.55 -2.90 15.12
N THR A 73 5.66 -4.21 15.39
CA THR A 73 4.59 -4.96 16.07
C THR A 73 4.39 -4.46 17.49
N ALA A 74 5.47 -4.16 18.23
CA ALA A 74 5.40 -3.59 19.57
C ALA A 74 4.68 -2.22 19.60
N SER A 75 4.99 -1.35 18.65
CA SER A 75 4.28 -0.07 18.52
C SER A 75 2.78 -0.26 18.23
N THR A 76 2.44 -1.26 17.42
CA THR A 76 1.05 -1.57 17.08
C THR A 76 0.32 -2.19 18.26
N SER A 77 0.96 -3.11 19.00
CA SER A 77 0.39 -3.77 20.16
C SER A 77 0.13 -2.78 21.29
N ALA A 78 1.06 -1.87 21.57
CA ALA A 78 0.89 -0.80 22.54
C ALA A 78 -0.30 0.10 22.22
N ARG A 79 -0.48 0.46 20.94
CA ARG A 79 -1.60 1.30 20.49
C ARG A 79 -2.95 0.58 20.54
N ARG A 80 -2.97 -0.74 20.37
CA ARG A 80 -4.19 -1.56 20.28
C ARG A 80 -4.43 -2.42 21.53
N GLU A 81 -3.59 -2.28 22.54
CA GLU A 81 -3.73 -2.94 23.86
C GLU A 81 -3.83 -4.47 23.77
N TYR A 82 -3.01 -5.09 22.90
CA TYR A 82 -2.86 -6.55 22.88
C TYR A 82 -1.42 -6.97 23.18
N MET A 83 -1.23 -8.23 23.60
CA MET A 83 0.07 -8.77 23.94
C MET A 83 0.82 -9.17 22.64
N ASP A 84 1.96 -8.52 22.39
CA ASP A 84 2.84 -8.85 21.28
C ASP A 84 3.77 -10.02 21.61
N LYS A 85 4.20 -10.76 20.60
CA LYS A 85 5.18 -11.83 20.76
C LYS A 85 6.58 -11.26 21.00
N PRO A 86 7.43 -11.91 21.79
CA PRO A 86 8.82 -11.51 21.98
C PRO A 86 9.67 -11.76 20.72
N LEU A 87 10.86 -11.17 20.66
CA LEU A 87 11.73 -11.28 19.47
C LEU A 87 12.16 -12.72 19.17
N ASP A 88 12.51 -13.48 20.18
CA ASP A 88 12.91 -14.89 20.09
C ASP A 88 11.83 -15.77 19.45
N TYR A 89 10.54 -15.44 19.64
CA TYR A 89 9.45 -16.10 18.94
C TYR A 89 9.55 -15.90 17.42
N TYR A 90 9.79 -14.67 16.97
CA TYR A 90 9.93 -14.37 15.52
C TYR A 90 11.19 -14.97 14.92
N GLU A 91 12.28 -15.00 15.68
CA GLU A 91 13.53 -15.66 15.29
C GLU A 91 13.34 -17.18 15.16
N ALA A 92 12.73 -17.83 16.16
CA ALA A 92 12.42 -19.25 16.11
C ALA A 92 11.47 -19.60 14.96
N PHE A 93 10.49 -18.74 14.69
CA PHE A 93 9.58 -18.90 13.54
C PHE A 93 10.37 -18.85 12.21
N TYR A 94 11.24 -17.84 12.06
CA TYR A 94 12.09 -17.71 10.88
C TYR A 94 12.98 -18.94 10.67
N ASP A 95 13.64 -19.40 11.73
CA ASP A 95 14.55 -20.55 11.69
C ASP A 95 13.81 -21.87 11.39
N SER A 96 12.59 -22.02 11.91
CA SER A 96 11.77 -23.23 11.73
C SER A 96 11.19 -23.36 10.32
N PHE A 97 10.75 -22.27 9.73
CA PHE A 97 10.08 -22.28 8.42
C PHE A 97 11.02 -21.92 7.26
N GLY A 98 12.17 -21.30 7.52
CA GLY A 98 13.19 -20.97 6.52
C GLY A 98 12.62 -20.21 5.33
N GLU A 99 12.74 -20.80 4.13
CA GLU A 99 12.24 -20.18 2.89
C GLU A 99 10.71 -20.16 2.77
N ASN A 100 10.02 -20.94 3.59
CA ASN A 100 8.56 -21.00 3.59
C ASN A 100 7.90 -19.87 4.42
N CYS A 101 8.69 -18.98 5.03
CA CYS A 101 8.17 -17.79 5.70
C CYS A 101 8.76 -16.51 5.11
N GLU A 102 7.97 -15.45 5.11
CA GLU A 102 8.37 -14.14 4.62
C GLU A 102 7.97 -13.04 5.60
N PHE A 103 8.95 -12.44 6.25
CA PHE A 103 8.76 -11.20 7.00
C PHE A 103 8.96 -10.03 6.03
N MET A 104 7.87 -9.38 5.65
CA MET A 104 7.88 -8.29 4.68
C MET A 104 7.79 -6.95 5.38
N ILE A 105 8.56 -5.97 4.90
CA ILE A 105 8.47 -4.58 5.34
C ILE A 105 8.16 -3.66 4.17
N ALA A 106 7.23 -2.75 4.39
CA ALA A 106 6.96 -1.64 3.47
C ALA A 106 7.54 -0.35 4.06
N THR A 107 8.33 0.36 3.27
CA THR A 107 8.96 1.62 3.68
C THR A 107 8.53 2.76 2.75
N LEU A 108 8.36 3.94 3.31
CA LEU A 108 8.10 5.17 2.59
C LEU A 108 9.15 6.21 3.02
N ASN A 109 9.91 6.72 2.05
CA ASN A 109 10.75 7.89 2.26
C ASN A 109 9.92 9.14 1.98
N PHE A 110 9.70 9.98 2.98
CA PHE A 110 8.87 11.19 2.83
C PHE A 110 9.48 12.24 1.92
N GLN A 111 10.81 12.32 1.81
CA GLN A 111 11.47 13.24 0.88
C GLN A 111 11.28 12.78 -0.58
N ASP A 112 11.47 11.49 -0.86
CA ASP A 112 11.19 10.91 -2.18
C ASP A 112 9.71 11.07 -2.52
N TYR A 113 8.81 10.86 -1.55
CA TYR A 113 7.38 11.06 -1.72
C TYR A 113 7.04 12.51 -2.09
N LEU A 114 7.59 13.49 -1.36
CA LEU A 114 7.41 14.91 -1.66
C LEU A 114 7.90 15.25 -3.06
N LYS A 115 9.08 14.77 -3.44
CA LYS A 115 9.65 14.97 -4.77
C LYS A 115 8.73 14.38 -5.86
N ASN A 116 8.26 13.15 -5.70
CA ASN A 116 7.35 12.51 -6.66
C ASN A 116 6.02 13.26 -6.80
N LEU A 117 5.51 13.83 -5.69
CA LEU A 117 4.32 14.68 -5.72
C LEU A 117 4.59 15.98 -6.50
N GLN A 118 5.74 16.63 -6.24
CA GLN A 118 6.12 17.88 -6.92
C GLN A 118 6.29 17.64 -8.42
N ASP A 119 7.03 16.59 -8.83
CA ASP A 119 7.22 16.24 -10.24
C ASP A 119 5.88 15.97 -10.95
N SER A 120 4.92 15.39 -10.23
CA SER A 120 3.57 15.11 -10.77
C SER A 120 2.73 16.39 -10.85
N TYR A 121 2.82 17.26 -9.88
CA TYR A 121 2.20 18.59 -9.88
C TYR A 121 2.69 19.42 -11.05
N ASP A 122 4.02 19.51 -11.23
CA ASP A 122 4.63 20.34 -12.27
C ASP A 122 4.21 19.90 -13.67
N LYS A 123 4.08 18.59 -13.91
CA LYS A 123 3.55 18.05 -15.18
C LYS A 123 2.12 18.52 -15.43
N ILE A 124 1.25 18.41 -14.43
CA ILE A 124 -0.17 18.81 -14.56
C ILE A 124 -0.30 20.33 -14.72
N ALA A 125 0.53 21.09 -13.97
CA ALA A 125 0.56 22.55 -14.09
C ALA A 125 1.01 23.00 -15.50
N ALA A 126 2.00 22.31 -16.07
CA ALA A 126 2.43 22.57 -17.46
C ALA A 126 1.33 22.25 -18.47
N GLU A 127 0.61 21.13 -18.32
CA GLU A 127 -0.53 20.79 -19.18
C GLU A 127 -1.65 21.83 -19.06
N LEU A 128 -1.93 22.29 -17.84
CA LEU A 128 -2.93 23.32 -17.59
C LEU A 128 -2.54 24.65 -18.23
N ALA A 129 -1.27 25.04 -18.15
CA ALA A 129 -0.74 26.27 -18.78
C ALA A 129 -0.93 26.24 -20.31
N VAL A 130 -0.58 25.10 -20.94
CA VAL A 130 -0.81 24.92 -22.40
C VAL A 130 -2.28 25.01 -22.76
N LEU A 131 -3.16 24.44 -21.92
CA LEU A 131 -4.59 24.46 -22.17
C LEU A 131 -5.19 25.87 -21.98
N ASN A 132 -4.72 26.63 -20.99
CA ASN A 132 -5.11 28.00 -20.75
C ASN A 132 -4.68 28.91 -21.95
N GLN A 133 -3.47 28.67 -22.49
CA GLN A 133 -3.01 29.40 -23.69
C GLN A 133 -3.90 29.11 -24.88
N LYS A 134 -4.28 27.85 -25.13
CA LYS A 134 -5.21 27.51 -26.24
C LYS A 134 -6.57 28.20 -26.08
N ILE A 135 -7.07 28.31 -24.83
CA ILE A 135 -8.33 29.04 -24.57
C ILE A 135 -8.16 30.53 -24.86
N ALA A 136 -7.02 31.12 -24.44
CA ALA A 136 -6.69 32.51 -24.74
C ALA A 136 -6.60 32.81 -26.26
N ASP A 137 -6.08 31.82 -27.00
CA ASP A 137 -5.97 31.88 -28.48
C ASP A 137 -7.31 31.62 -29.20
N GLY A 138 -8.43 31.55 -28.43
CA GLY A 138 -9.78 31.46 -28.99
C GLY A 138 -10.36 30.05 -29.15
N VAL A 139 -9.66 29.00 -28.68
CA VAL A 139 -10.19 27.62 -28.72
C VAL A 139 -11.24 27.43 -27.61
N ASN A 140 -12.52 27.52 -27.98
CA ASN A 140 -13.65 27.48 -27.03
C ASN A 140 -14.54 26.25 -27.29
N SER A 141 -14.04 25.04 -27.00
CA SER A 141 -14.84 23.82 -27.10
C SER A 141 -15.21 23.25 -25.72
N ALA A 142 -16.38 22.63 -25.62
CA ALA A 142 -16.83 21.97 -24.40
C ALA A 142 -15.83 20.92 -23.87
N LYS A 143 -15.10 20.26 -24.79
CA LYS A 143 -14.04 19.29 -24.46
C LYS A 143 -12.87 19.97 -23.74
N VAL A 144 -12.44 21.13 -24.23
CA VAL A 144 -11.32 21.88 -23.63
C VAL A 144 -11.69 22.38 -22.25
N HIS A 145 -12.87 22.93 -22.05
CA HIS A 145 -13.34 23.37 -20.73
C HIS A 145 -13.49 22.21 -19.75
N LYS A 146 -14.00 21.05 -20.19
CA LYS A 146 -14.07 19.85 -19.36
C LYS A 146 -12.69 19.36 -18.92
N GLN A 147 -11.73 19.37 -19.85
CA GLN A 147 -10.35 18.99 -19.56
C GLN A 147 -9.71 19.97 -18.58
N LYS A 148 -9.88 21.28 -18.77
CA LYS A 148 -9.42 22.30 -17.82
C LYS A 148 -9.97 22.07 -16.42
N ALA A 149 -11.27 21.91 -16.29
CA ALA A 149 -11.91 21.67 -15.00
C ALA A 149 -11.39 20.38 -14.30
N GLN A 150 -11.00 19.37 -15.08
CA GLN A 150 -10.41 18.17 -14.54
C GLN A 150 -8.97 18.42 -14.04
N LEU A 151 -8.15 19.16 -14.79
CA LEU A 151 -6.80 19.53 -14.38
C LEU A 151 -6.81 20.45 -13.16
N ASP A 152 -7.70 21.44 -13.09
CA ASP A 152 -7.88 22.32 -11.92
C ASP A 152 -8.18 21.51 -10.64
N LYS A 153 -9.06 20.50 -10.72
CA LYS A 153 -9.33 19.59 -9.59
C LYS A 153 -8.12 18.76 -9.19
N GLN A 154 -7.31 18.34 -10.15
CA GLN A 154 -6.09 17.60 -9.85
C GLN A 154 -5.06 18.49 -9.15
N ILE A 155 -4.84 19.71 -9.62
CA ILE A 155 -3.98 20.71 -8.99
C ILE A 155 -4.39 20.94 -7.54
N ALA A 156 -5.68 21.24 -7.27
CA ALA A 156 -6.18 21.43 -5.91
C ALA A 156 -5.92 20.19 -5.01
N THR A 157 -6.02 18.99 -5.57
CA THR A 157 -5.71 17.74 -4.83
C THR A 157 -4.22 17.64 -4.51
N PHE A 158 -3.35 18.02 -5.44
CA PHE A 158 -1.89 18.01 -5.21
C PHE A 158 -1.45 19.07 -4.21
N ASP A 159 -2.06 20.27 -4.23
CA ASP A 159 -1.77 21.32 -3.25
C ASP A 159 -1.97 20.84 -1.81
N VAL A 160 -3.09 20.16 -1.54
CA VAL A 160 -3.37 19.58 -0.23
C VAL A 160 -2.30 18.54 0.15
N ARG A 161 -1.99 17.62 -0.78
CA ARG A 161 -1.01 16.55 -0.52
C ARG A 161 0.42 17.06 -0.34
N LEU A 162 0.82 18.07 -1.10
CA LEU A 162 2.13 18.70 -0.96
C LEU A 162 2.27 19.38 0.39
N LYS A 163 1.21 20.05 0.87
CA LYS A 163 1.17 20.62 2.20
C LYS A 163 1.32 19.55 3.28
N GLU A 164 0.50 18.50 3.23
CA GLU A 164 0.57 17.38 4.17
C GLU A 164 1.95 16.70 4.17
N ALA A 165 2.54 16.47 2.98
CA ALA A 165 3.86 15.85 2.88
C ALA A 165 4.97 16.72 3.50
N LYS A 166 4.90 18.04 3.32
CA LYS A 166 5.85 18.98 3.96
C LYS A 166 5.73 18.97 5.48
N GLU A 167 4.52 18.92 6.02
CA GLU A 167 4.27 18.83 7.47
C GLU A 167 4.79 17.52 8.07
N LEU A 168 4.71 16.40 7.33
CA LEU A 168 5.23 15.10 7.77
C LEU A 168 6.76 15.03 7.81
N ILE A 169 7.45 15.81 7.00
CA ILE A 169 8.92 15.87 6.98
C ILE A 169 9.47 16.71 8.16
N GLN A 170 8.67 17.66 8.66
CA GLN A 170 9.08 18.55 9.75
C GLN A 170 8.89 17.93 11.15
N LYS A 171 8.20 16.79 11.27
CA LYS A 171 7.99 16.02 12.50
C LYS A 171 9.05 14.95 12.68
#